data_3eb22276292335e2a02cd49ac6991cf9
#
_entry.id   3eb22276292335e2a02cd49ac6991cf9
#
_cell.length_a   1.000
_cell.length_b   1.000
_cell.length_c   1.000
_cell.angle_alpha   90.00
_cell.angle_beta   90.00
_cell.angle_gamma   90.00
#
_symmetry.space_group_name_H-M   'P 1'
#
loop_
_entity.id
_entity.type
_entity.pdbx_description
1 polymer ?
#
loop_
_entity_poly.entity_id
_entity_poly.type
_entity_poly.pdbx_seq_one_letter_code
_entity_poly.pdbx_strand_id
1 'polypeptide(L)'
;MTTPLQITLHTKDGYLLAATHYPAPGDQFIVIASATGVPRGFYRRFAEFAQARGVNVVTTDYRGIGDSKPATLKGFDMQYADWSTLDLAAAVDYAATRGKVWLVGHSLGGHAIGQLPDANILQAAYVCGAGAGWHGWMPRPERYRVWAMWHMLGPIGTRMYGYHPMSKFGGGEDLPMGVYRDWKRWCALPHYFFDDPEAKVITDKFAEVRIPIGAAVSTDDLWAPPASRDAFFKGYANATVDAIDLQPEGLGVKQVGHMGYFRPQAGALLWPQMLAWLAQYGLVQNKA
;
A
#
# COMPACT_ATOMS: atom_id res chain seq x y z
N MET A 1 -19.85 -18.36 -1.64
CA MET A 1 -18.64 -17.74 -1.05
C MET A 1 -18.59 -18.10 0.42
N THR A 2 -17.43 -18.48 0.93
CA THR A 2 -17.22 -18.73 2.36
C THR A 2 -17.20 -17.38 3.11
N THR A 3 -17.76 -17.35 4.33
CA THR A 3 -17.78 -16.14 5.15
C THR A 3 -16.37 -15.68 5.52
N PRO A 4 -16.03 -14.40 5.36
CA PRO A 4 -14.75 -13.85 5.81
C PRO A 4 -14.54 -14.04 7.31
N LEU A 5 -13.33 -14.39 7.71
CA LEU A 5 -12.93 -14.63 9.09
C LEU A 5 -12.19 -13.40 9.63
N GLN A 6 -12.66 -12.89 10.78
CA GLN A 6 -11.89 -11.91 11.54
C GLN A 6 -10.79 -12.65 12.28
N ILE A 7 -9.56 -12.23 12.11
CA ILE A 7 -8.38 -12.83 12.73
C ILE A 7 -7.52 -11.75 13.40
N THR A 8 -6.72 -12.17 14.37
CA THR A 8 -5.70 -11.33 14.98
C THR A 8 -4.33 -11.81 14.52
N LEU A 9 -3.53 -10.90 13.99
CA LEU A 9 -2.14 -11.17 13.66
C LEU A 9 -1.23 -10.66 14.79
N HIS A 10 -0.16 -11.38 15.05
CA HIS A 10 0.85 -11.02 16.04
C HIS A 10 2.11 -10.58 15.30
N THR A 11 2.55 -9.36 15.53
CA THR A 11 3.81 -8.86 14.99
C THR A 11 4.99 -9.35 15.83
N LYS A 12 6.21 -9.26 15.29
CA LYS A 12 7.45 -9.69 16.00
C LYS A 12 7.70 -8.94 17.30
N ASP A 13 7.24 -7.70 17.41
CA ASP A 13 7.33 -6.88 18.61
C ASP A 13 6.14 -7.04 19.56
N GLY A 14 5.22 -7.98 19.25
CA GLY A 14 4.08 -8.33 20.10
C GLY A 14 2.84 -7.45 19.91
N TYR A 15 2.82 -6.52 18.95
CA TYR A 15 1.61 -5.75 18.65
C TYR A 15 0.52 -6.63 18.04
N LEU A 16 -0.75 -6.39 18.41
CA LEU A 16 -1.89 -7.13 17.88
C LEU A 16 -2.56 -6.35 16.76
N LEU A 17 -2.69 -6.99 15.60
CA LEU A 17 -3.31 -6.39 14.43
C LEU A 17 -4.65 -7.04 14.12
N ALA A 18 -5.66 -6.24 13.85
CA ALA A 18 -6.92 -6.70 13.30
C ALA A 18 -6.76 -6.99 11.81
N ALA A 19 -7.14 -8.19 11.39
CA ALA A 19 -7.09 -8.59 10.00
C ALA A 19 -8.35 -9.37 9.60
N THR A 20 -8.59 -9.47 8.30
CA THR A 20 -9.66 -10.28 7.73
C THR A 20 -9.08 -11.26 6.74
N HIS A 21 -9.31 -12.54 6.95
CA HIS A 21 -9.03 -13.60 5.98
C HIS A 21 -10.31 -13.92 5.21
N TYR A 22 -10.26 -13.86 3.90
CA TYR A 22 -11.29 -14.25 2.94
C TYR A 22 -10.92 -15.65 2.41
N PRO A 23 -11.42 -16.74 3.03
CA PRO A 23 -10.96 -18.09 2.72
C PRO A 23 -11.52 -18.59 1.40
N ALA A 24 -10.65 -19.23 0.61
CA ALA A 24 -10.98 -19.95 -0.61
C ALA A 24 -10.32 -21.34 -0.60
N PRO A 25 -10.77 -22.29 -1.43
CA PRO A 25 -10.09 -23.57 -1.58
C PRO A 25 -8.67 -23.39 -2.14
N GLY A 26 -7.73 -24.19 -1.62
CA GLY A 26 -6.34 -24.19 -2.11
C GLY A 26 -5.38 -23.36 -1.25
N ASP A 27 -4.13 -23.28 -1.72
CA ASP A 27 -2.97 -22.75 -1.02
C ASP A 27 -2.44 -21.43 -1.61
N GLN A 28 -3.24 -20.73 -2.39
CA GLN A 28 -2.86 -19.47 -3.01
C GLN A 28 -3.41 -18.29 -2.22
N PHE A 29 -2.56 -17.36 -1.85
CA PHE A 29 -2.89 -16.20 -1.04
C PHE A 29 -2.51 -14.90 -1.72
N ILE A 30 -3.41 -13.94 -1.70
CA ILE A 30 -3.10 -12.53 -1.95
C ILE A 30 -3.10 -11.80 -0.60
N VAL A 31 -1.99 -11.15 -0.26
CA VAL A 31 -1.92 -10.20 0.85
C VAL A 31 -2.11 -8.79 0.31
N ILE A 32 -3.01 -8.03 0.92
CA ILE A 32 -3.23 -6.62 0.57
C ILE A 32 -2.30 -5.74 1.40
N ALA A 33 -1.40 -5.04 0.73
CA ALA A 33 -0.60 -3.97 1.33
C ALA A 33 -1.34 -2.64 1.16
N SER A 34 -1.92 -2.15 2.25
CA SER A 34 -2.80 -0.98 2.28
C SER A 34 -2.06 0.33 2.01
N ALA A 35 -2.80 1.35 1.57
CA ALA A 35 -2.30 2.72 1.48
C ALA A 35 -2.20 3.37 2.87
N THR A 36 -1.43 4.45 2.97
CA THR A 36 -1.25 5.25 4.18
C THR A 36 -2.60 5.73 4.73
N GLY A 37 -2.92 5.35 5.97
CA GLY A 37 -4.14 5.79 6.64
C GLY A 37 -5.44 5.20 6.08
N VAL A 38 -5.37 4.09 5.35
CA VAL A 38 -6.54 3.44 4.74
C VAL A 38 -6.81 2.12 5.45
N PRO A 39 -7.99 1.97 6.11
CA PRO A 39 -8.34 0.75 6.82
C PRO A 39 -8.65 -0.40 5.88
N ARG A 40 -8.45 -1.64 6.36
CA ARG A 40 -8.64 -2.90 5.63
C ARG A 40 -10.01 -3.04 4.94
N GLY A 41 -11.04 -2.47 5.53
CA GLY A 41 -12.40 -2.52 5.00
C GLY A 41 -12.57 -1.86 3.64
N PHE A 42 -11.68 -0.93 3.29
CA PHE A 42 -11.66 -0.29 1.97
C PHE A 42 -11.43 -1.29 0.82
N TYR A 43 -10.64 -2.33 1.09
CA TYR A 43 -10.26 -3.35 0.11
C TYR A 43 -11.22 -4.54 0.05
N ARG A 44 -12.28 -4.55 0.85
CA ARG A 44 -13.22 -5.67 0.98
C ARG A 44 -13.74 -6.16 -0.36
N ARG A 45 -14.15 -5.26 -1.25
CA ARG A 45 -14.76 -5.64 -2.53
C ARG A 45 -13.77 -6.32 -3.47
N PHE A 46 -12.52 -5.89 -3.48
CA PHE A 46 -11.46 -6.60 -4.21
C PHE A 46 -11.20 -7.97 -3.60
N ALA A 47 -11.15 -8.06 -2.27
CA ALA A 47 -10.93 -9.32 -1.57
C ALA A 47 -12.05 -10.33 -1.86
N GLU A 48 -13.32 -9.90 -1.82
CA GLU A 48 -14.48 -10.72 -2.19
C GLU A 48 -14.44 -11.15 -3.66
N PHE A 49 -13.99 -10.26 -4.55
CA PHE A 49 -13.82 -10.54 -5.98
C PHE A 49 -12.75 -11.63 -6.23
N ALA A 50 -11.61 -11.56 -5.56
CA ALA A 50 -10.54 -12.55 -5.68
C ALA A 50 -10.92 -13.87 -4.99
N GLN A 51 -11.57 -13.81 -3.81
CA GLN A 51 -12.12 -14.98 -3.13
C GLN A 51 -13.10 -15.76 -4.01
N ALA A 52 -14.00 -15.07 -4.72
CA ALA A 52 -14.95 -15.70 -5.63
C ALA A 52 -14.26 -16.45 -6.79
N ARG A 53 -12.99 -16.13 -7.06
CA ARG A 53 -12.13 -16.78 -8.08
C ARG A 53 -11.21 -17.85 -7.49
N GLY A 54 -11.43 -18.25 -6.25
CA GLY A 54 -10.68 -19.33 -5.60
C GLY A 54 -9.35 -18.92 -4.99
N VAL A 55 -9.12 -17.62 -4.75
CA VAL A 55 -7.90 -17.11 -4.15
C VAL A 55 -8.17 -16.67 -2.71
N ASN A 56 -7.38 -17.16 -1.76
CA ASN A 56 -7.42 -16.65 -0.38
C ASN A 56 -6.91 -15.20 -0.34
N VAL A 57 -7.56 -14.34 0.42
CA VAL A 57 -7.11 -12.94 0.57
C VAL A 57 -6.98 -12.59 2.04
N VAL A 58 -5.90 -11.88 2.38
CA VAL A 58 -5.68 -11.32 3.72
C VAL A 58 -5.60 -9.81 3.61
N THR A 59 -6.43 -9.12 4.40
CA THR A 59 -6.39 -7.66 4.56
C THR A 59 -6.11 -7.32 6.02
N THR A 60 -5.30 -6.30 6.29
CA THR A 60 -4.86 -5.96 7.64
C THR A 60 -4.99 -4.46 7.88
N ASP A 61 -5.48 -4.09 9.07
CA ASP A 61 -5.29 -2.73 9.57
C ASP A 61 -3.88 -2.64 10.16
N TYR A 62 -3.09 -1.71 9.67
CA TYR A 62 -1.79 -1.45 10.27
C TYR A 62 -1.94 -0.81 11.65
N ARG A 63 -0.94 -0.93 12.53
CA ARG A 63 -0.95 -0.29 13.84
C ARG A 63 -1.31 1.19 13.76
N GLY A 64 -2.19 1.63 14.61
CA GLY A 64 -2.71 3.01 14.60
C GLY A 64 -3.83 3.28 13.60
N ILE A 65 -4.27 2.29 12.82
CA ILE A 65 -5.33 2.41 11.81
C ILE A 65 -6.46 1.40 12.11
N GLY A 66 -7.69 1.78 11.79
CA GLY A 66 -8.88 0.91 11.89
C GLY A 66 -9.03 0.29 13.27
N ASP A 67 -9.24 -1.02 13.30
CA ASP A 67 -9.41 -1.78 14.56
C ASP A 67 -8.06 -2.15 15.22
N SER A 68 -6.92 -1.78 14.59
CA SER A 68 -5.56 -1.90 15.18
C SER A 68 -5.11 -0.63 15.89
N LYS A 69 -6.03 0.31 16.17
CA LYS A 69 -5.72 1.54 16.90
C LYS A 69 -5.51 1.29 18.39
N PRO A 70 -4.51 1.94 19.01
CA PRO A 70 -4.46 2.06 20.46
C PRO A 70 -5.59 2.97 20.95
N ALA A 71 -5.82 3.03 22.26
CA ALA A 71 -6.83 3.91 22.86
C ALA A 71 -6.63 5.39 22.49
N THR A 72 -5.40 5.81 22.22
CA THR A 72 -5.07 7.15 21.73
C THR A 72 -3.83 7.10 20.84
N LEU A 73 -3.79 7.92 19.78
CA LEU A 73 -2.60 8.13 18.96
C LEU A 73 -1.61 9.13 19.58
N LYS A 74 -2.06 9.91 20.58
CA LYS A 74 -1.17 10.85 21.27
C LYS A 74 -0.14 10.08 22.09
N GLY A 75 1.14 10.27 21.76
CA GLY A 75 2.25 9.56 22.40
C GLY A 75 2.42 8.10 21.95
N PHE A 76 1.66 7.65 20.97
CA PHE A 76 1.87 6.33 20.37
C PHE A 76 3.16 6.33 19.56
N ASP A 77 4.15 5.62 20.09
CA ASP A 77 5.50 5.58 19.51
C ASP A 77 5.60 4.50 18.44
N MET A 78 5.86 4.91 17.23
CA MET A 78 6.10 4.06 16.07
C MET A 78 6.74 4.86 14.94
N GLN A 79 7.37 4.16 13.99
CA GLN A 79 7.93 4.71 12.76
C GLN A 79 7.09 4.29 11.55
N TYR A 80 7.20 5.01 10.44
CA TYR A 80 6.48 4.66 9.21
C TYR A 80 6.89 3.28 8.68
N ALA A 81 8.16 2.93 8.82
CA ALA A 81 8.68 1.64 8.41
C ALA A 81 8.10 0.44 9.18
N ASP A 82 7.56 0.63 10.40
CA ASP A 82 6.95 -0.45 11.19
C ASP A 82 5.75 -1.08 10.47
N TRP A 83 5.02 -0.27 9.67
CA TRP A 83 3.93 -0.79 8.85
C TRP A 83 4.38 -1.84 7.83
N SER A 84 5.60 -1.70 7.32
CA SER A 84 6.17 -2.64 6.34
C SER A 84 6.94 -3.77 7.00
N THR A 85 7.83 -3.41 7.93
CA THR A 85 8.80 -4.34 8.54
C THR A 85 8.17 -5.26 9.60
N LEU A 86 7.06 -4.84 10.19
CA LEU A 86 6.38 -5.57 11.26
C LEU A 86 4.95 -5.97 10.88
N ASP A 87 4.12 -4.99 10.46
CA ASP A 87 2.69 -5.23 10.29
C ASP A 87 2.37 -5.99 8.99
N LEU A 88 2.86 -5.50 7.85
CA LEU A 88 2.70 -6.22 6.58
C LEU A 88 3.46 -7.56 6.62
N ALA A 89 4.64 -7.59 7.25
CA ALA A 89 5.41 -8.82 7.43
C ALA A 89 4.58 -9.88 8.18
N ALA A 90 3.85 -9.51 9.24
CA ALA A 90 2.99 -10.45 9.96
C ALA A 90 1.85 -11.01 9.10
N ALA A 91 1.29 -10.19 8.18
CA ALA A 91 0.27 -10.65 7.24
C ALA A 91 0.85 -11.58 6.16
N VAL A 92 2.06 -11.27 5.66
CA VAL A 92 2.79 -12.13 4.71
C VAL A 92 3.18 -13.46 5.37
N ASP A 93 3.72 -13.43 6.58
CA ASP A 93 4.08 -14.63 7.35
C ASP A 93 2.85 -15.52 7.60
N TYR A 94 1.71 -14.92 7.98
CA TYR A 94 0.45 -15.66 8.13
C TYR A 94 0.05 -16.40 6.87
N ALA A 95 0.15 -15.76 5.72
CA ALA A 95 -0.17 -16.37 4.43
C ALA A 95 0.88 -17.42 4.01
N ALA A 96 2.17 -17.13 4.18
CA ALA A 96 3.28 -17.96 3.76
C ALA A 96 3.36 -19.31 4.51
N THR A 97 2.91 -19.35 5.77
CA THR A 97 2.78 -20.62 6.51
C THR A 97 1.66 -21.52 5.99
N ARG A 98 0.82 -21.02 5.07
CA ARG A 98 -0.38 -21.71 4.55
C ARG A 98 -0.33 -21.96 3.05
N GLY A 99 0.55 -21.27 2.32
CA GLY A 99 0.66 -21.46 0.89
C GLY A 99 1.55 -20.43 0.20
N LYS A 100 1.40 -20.34 -1.12
CA LYS A 100 2.11 -19.39 -1.97
C LYS A 100 1.50 -18.01 -1.84
N VAL A 101 2.33 -16.97 -1.80
CA VAL A 101 1.88 -15.59 -1.54
C VAL A 101 2.17 -14.69 -2.71
N TRP A 102 1.15 -13.97 -3.15
CA TRP A 102 1.23 -12.79 -4.02
C TRP A 102 0.84 -11.55 -3.23
N LEU A 103 1.32 -10.40 -3.65
CA LEU A 103 0.97 -9.14 -3.00
C LEU A 103 0.18 -8.24 -3.96
N VAL A 104 -0.87 -7.63 -3.48
CA VAL A 104 -1.53 -6.51 -4.15
C VAL A 104 -1.38 -5.28 -3.28
N GLY A 105 -0.64 -4.29 -3.79
CA GLY A 105 -0.29 -3.07 -3.07
C GLY A 105 -1.08 -1.85 -3.53
N HIS A 106 -1.33 -0.93 -2.62
CA HIS A 106 -1.88 0.38 -2.92
C HIS A 106 -0.98 1.45 -2.32
N SER A 107 -0.48 2.38 -3.14
CA SER A 107 0.32 3.53 -2.67
C SER A 107 1.52 3.08 -1.80
N LEU A 108 1.47 3.26 -0.48
CA LEU A 108 2.44 2.71 0.48
C LEU A 108 2.79 1.24 0.20
N GLY A 109 1.82 0.44 -0.28
CA GLY A 109 2.04 -0.97 -0.59
C GLY A 109 3.20 -1.22 -1.57
N GLY A 110 3.47 -0.30 -2.49
CA GLY A 110 4.64 -0.37 -3.36
C GLY A 110 5.94 0.01 -2.67
N HIS A 111 5.88 0.89 -1.67
CA HIS A 111 7.04 1.23 -0.84
C HIS A 111 7.38 0.10 0.13
N ALA A 112 6.36 -0.63 0.58
CA ALA A 112 6.49 -1.64 1.62
C ALA A 112 7.22 -2.91 1.16
N ILE A 113 7.16 -3.28 -0.13
CA ILE A 113 7.78 -4.50 -0.65
C ILE A 113 9.27 -4.54 -0.33
N GLY A 114 10.02 -3.47 -0.67
CA GLY A 114 11.46 -3.40 -0.44
C GLY A 114 11.85 -3.24 1.05
N GLN A 115 10.87 -3.06 1.93
CA GLN A 115 11.08 -2.96 3.37
C GLN A 115 10.72 -4.27 4.11
N LEU A 116 10.09 -5.23 3.44
CA LEU A 116 9.82 -6.55 4.04
C LEU A 116 11.12 -7.20 4.50
N PRO A 117 11.11 -7.96 5.61
CA PRO A 117 12.28 -8.74 6.05
C PRO A 117 12.81 -9.68 4.97
N ASP A 118 11.90 -10.31 4.22
CA ASP A 118 12.19 -11.10 3.02
C ASP A 118 11.08 -10.89 1.99
N ALA A 119 11.33 -10.05 1.00
CA ALA A 119 10.38 -9.80 -0.07
C ALA A 119 10.33 -10.97 -1.10
N ASN A 120 11.38 -11.79 -1.17
CA ASN A 120 11.49 -12.86 -2.17
C ASN A 120 10.66 -14.11 -1.81
N ILE A 121 10.00 -14.10 -0.65
CA ILE A 121 8.96 -15.08 -0.32
C ILE A 121 7.70 -14.90 -1.20
N LEU A 122 7.49 -13.71 -1.76
CA LEU A 122 6.40 -13.40 -2.66
C LEU A 122 6.67 -13.97 -4.05
N GLN A 123 5.66 -14.49 -4.71
CA GLN A 123 5.77 -14.95 -6.11
C GLN A 123 5.83 -13.77 -7.09
N ALA A 124 5.04 -12.74 -6.84
CA ALA A 124 5.01 -11.48 -7.57
C ALA A 124 4.20 -10.43 -6.77
N ALA A 125 4.32 -9.17 -7.15
CA ALA A 125 3.52 -8.08 -6.58
C ALA A 125 2.87 -7.23 -7.68
N TYR A 126 1.59 -6.88 -7.53
CA TYR A 126 0.93 -5.88 -8.37
C TYR A 126 0.57 -4.66 -7.52
N VAL A 127 1.08 -3.51 -7.90
CA VAL A 127 0.95 -2.28 -7.10
C VAL A 127 0.23 -1.20 -7.88
N CYS A 128 -0.70 -0.53 -7.23
CA CYS A 128 -1.44 0.60 -7.76
C CYS A 128 -1.09 1.91 -7.06
N GLY A 129 -0.85 2.97 -7.82
CA GLY A 129 -0.72 4.32 -7.29
C GLY A 129 0.51 4.55 -6.39
N ALA A 130 1.59 3.77 -6.54
CA ALA A 130 2.83 3.99 -5.81
C ALA A 130 3.82 4.85 -6.59
N GLY A 131 4.49 5.76 -5.91
CA GLY A 131 5.50 6.63 -6.49
C GLY A 131 6.24 7.44 -5.43
N ALA A 132 7.23 8.23 -5.85
CA ALA A 132 7.91 9.19 -4.99
C ALA A 132 6.95 10.33 -4.66
N GLY A 133 6.52 10.43 -3.41
CA GLY A 133 5.48 11.36 -2.95
C GLY A 133 5.88 12.84 -2.94
N TRP A 134 6.97 13.21 -3.63
CA TRP A 134 7.44 14.58 -3.69
C TRP A 134 6.46 15.47 -4.48
N HIS A 135 6.05 16.57 -3.88
CA HIS A 135 5.11 17.50 -4.50
C HIS A 135 5.61 18.07 -5.84
N GLY A 136 6.91 18.01 -6.13
CA GLY A 136 7.49 18.45 -7.39
C GLY A 136 7.05 17.63 -8.61
N TRP A 137 6.66 16.37 -8.43
CA TRP A 137 6.10 15.52 -9.50
C TRP A 137 4.64 15.84 -9.80
N MET A 138 3.94 16.50 -8.89
CA MET A 138 2.49 16.77 -8.98
C MET A 138 2.19 17.96 -9.90
N PRO A 139 1.02 18.01 -10.55
CA PRO A 139 0.58 19.20 -11.30
C PRO A 139 0.41 20.40 -10.37
N ARG A 140 0.53 21.63 -10.94
CA ARG A 140 0.63 22.86 -10.13
C ARG A 140 -0.44 23.04 -9.04
N PRO A 141 -1.74 22.87 -9.27
CA PRO A 141 -2.72 23.04 -8.20
C PRO A 141 -2.48 22.07 -7.03
N GLU A 142 -2.26 20.80 -7.33
CA GLU A 142 -2.02 19.77 -6.33
C GLU A 142 -0.71 19.98 -5.58
N ARG A 143 0.36 20.39 -6.28
CA ARG A 143 1.65 20.72 -5.70
C ARG A 143 1.51 21.74 -4.56
N TYR A 144 0.77 22.84 -4.77
CA TYR A 144 0.58 23.87 -3.75
C TYR A 144 -0.30 23.38 -2.61
N ARG A 145 -1.32 22.57 -2.89
CA ARG A 145 -2.18 21.96 -1.87
C ARG A 145 -1.38 21.04 -0.95
N VAL A 146 -0.56 20.17 -1.51
CA VAL A 146 0.28 19.23 -0.77
C VAL A 146 1.39 19.96 -0.02
N TRP A 147 2.00 20.97 -0.62
CA TRP A 147 2.97 21.83 0.07
C TRP A 147 2.35 22.50 1.30
N ALA A 148 1.16 23.11 1.16
CA ALA A 148 0.46 23.72 2.30
C ALA A 148 0.07 22.71 3.37
N MET A 149 -0.33 21.50 2.98
CA MET A 149 -0.59 20.40 3.91
C MET A 149 0.64 20.08 4.76
N TRP A 150 1.81 19.95 4.14
CA TRP A 150 3.04 19.61 4.86
C TRP A 150 3.62 20.74 5.68
N HIS A 151 3.52 21.99 5.22
CA HIS A 151 4.24 23.12 5.82
C HIS A 151 3.36 24.01 6.71
N MET A 152 2.04 23.96 6.57
CA MET A 152 1.10 24.79 7.33
C MET A 152 0.14 23.92 8.17
N LEU A 153 -0.73 23.16 7.54
CA LEU A 153 -1.81 22.44 8.23
C LEU A 153 -1.29 21.31 9.12
N GLY A 154 -0.34 20.51 8.60
CA GLY A 154 0.23 19.38 9.34
C GLY A 154 0.94 19.80 10.63
N PRO A 155 1.86 20.80 10.63
CA PRO A 155 2.51 21.28 11.85
C PRO A 155 1.53 21.83 12.88
N ILE A 156 0.52 22.59 12.45
CA ILE A 156 -0.51 23.13 13.34
C ILE A 156 -1.31 21.98 13.96
N GLY A 157 -1.81 21.06 13.12
CA GLY A 157 -2.59 19.90 13.57
C GLY A 157 -1.81 19.02 14.54
N THR A 158 -0.56 18.67 14.21
CA THR A 158 0.27 17.81 15.06
C THR A 158 0.61 18.47 16.40
N ARG A 159 0.81 19.79 16.44
CA ARG A 159 1.04 20.52 17.69
C ARG A 159 -0.20 20.51 18.59
N MET A 160 -1.40 20.60 18.00
CA MET A 160 -2.66 20.64 18.75
C MET A 160 -3.07 19.27 19.29
N TYR A 161 -2.91 18.22 18.48
CA TYR A 161 -3.45 16.89 18.79
C TYR A 161 -2.39 15.89 19.28
N GLY A 162 -1.11 16.12 19.00
CA GLY A 162 -0.02 15.18 19.31
C GLY A 162 0.09 14.03 18.31
N TYR A 163 -0.69 14.08 17.21
CA TYR A 163 -0.69 13.18 16.05
C TYR A 163 -1.18 13.97 14.82
N HIS A 164 -1.09 13.41 13.62
CA HIS A 164 -1.58 14.10 12.40
C HIS A 164 -3.08 13.82 12.20
N PRO A 165 -3.97 14.83 12.39
CA PRO A 165 -5.42 14.66 12.33
C PRO A 165 -5.93 14.66 10.89
N MET A 166 -5.50 13.68 10.07
CA MET A 166 -5.75 13.62 8.63
C MET A 166 -7.25 13.50 8.31
N SER A 167 -8.03 12.86 9.19
CA SER A 167 -9.49 12.73 9.06
C SER A 167 -10.20 14.08 9.03
N LYS A 168 -9.66 15.09 9.73
CA LYS A 168 -10.23 16.44 9.77
C LYS A 168 -10.00 17.24 8.47
N PHE A 169 -9.09 16.80 7.63
CA PHE A 169 -8.74 17.44 6.36
C PHE A 169 -9.26 16.65 5.14
N GLY A 170 -10.18 15.69 5.35
CA GLY A 170 -10.78 14.88 4.29
C GLY A 170 -9.84 13.82 3.70
N GLY A 171 -8.74 13.54 4.36
CA GLY A 171 -7.83 12.44 4.05
C GLY A 171 -8.27 11.13 4.72
N GLY A 172 -7.62 10.08 4.71
CA GLY A 172 -7.94 8.82 5.40
C GLY A 172 -8.09 8.96 6.92
N GLU A 173 -7.60 8.01 7.68
CA GLU A 173 -7.61 8.07 9.13
C GLU A 173 -6.47 8.90 9.70
N ASP A 174 -6.57 9.29 10.96
CA ASP A 174 -5.52 10.02 11.68
C ASP A 174 -4.25 9.19 11.77
N LEU A 175 -3.09 9.85 11.65
CA LEU A 175 -1.80 9.16 11.58
C LEU A 175 -0.97 9.37 12.86
N PRO A 176 -0.31 8.33 13.37
CA PRO A 176 0.68 8.46 14.43
C PRO A 176 1.76 9.48 14.09
N MET A 177 2.33 10.11 15.13
CA MET A 177 3.31 11.19 14.96
C MET A 177 4.56 10.74 14.19
N GLY A 178 5.05 9.52 14.43
CA GLY A 178 6.22 9.00 13.72
C GLY A 178 5.95 8.85 12.23
N VAL A 179 4.78 8.30 11.85
CA VAL A 179 4.34 8.20 10.46
C VAL A 179 4.32 9.57 9.78
N TYR A 180 3.73 10.58 10.43
CA TYR A 180 3.69 11.94 9.89
C TYR A 180 5.08 12.52 9.67
N ARG A 181 6.01 12.35 10.63
CA ARG A 181 7.38 12.88 10.55
C ARG A 181 8.15 12.26 9.38
N ASP A 182 8.14 10.94 9.27
CA ASP A 182 8.86 10.23 8.23
C ASP A 182 8.26 10.52 6.85
N TRP A 183 6.94 10.45 6.73
CA TRP A 183 6.26 10.71 5.46
C TRP A 183 6.49 12.13 4.97
N LYS A 184 6.38 13.13 5.87
CA LYS A 184 6.69 14.52 5.54
C LYS A 184 8.14 14.70 5.09
N ARG A 185 9.10 14.07 5.78
CA ARG A 185 10.52 14.13 5.47
C ARG A 185 10.79 13.60 4.08
N TRP A 186 10.27 12.42 3.77
CA TRP A 186 10.50 11.76 2.49
C TRP A 186 9.73 12.43 1.33
N CYS A 187 8.54 12.94 1.55
CA CYS A 187 7.80 13.72 0.54
C CYS A 187 8.46 15.07 0.20
N ALA A 188 9.47 15.51 0.94
CA ALA A 188 10.27 16.69 0.60
C ALA A 188 11.39 16.37 -0.42
N LEU A 189 11.66 15.09 -0.70
CA LEU A 189 12.80 14.62 -1.50
C LEU A 189 12.33 14.05 -2.85
N PRO A 190 12.98 14.39 -3.98
CA PRO A 190 12.56 13.97 -5.31
C PRO A 190 12.44 12.46 -5.50
N HIS A 191 13.33 11.67 -4.92
CA HIS A 191 13.31 10.20 -4.99
C HIS A 191 12.86 9.56 -3.67
N TYR A 192 12.08 10.32 -2.87
CA TYR A 192 11.54 9.84 -1.61
C TYR A 192 12.68 9.44 -0.64
N PHE A 193 12.54 8.36 0.13
CA PHE A 193 13.57 7.94 1.08
C PHE A 193 14.91 7.49 0.43
N PHE A 194 14.97 7.33 -0.89
CA PHE A 194 16.24 7.04 -1.56
C PHE A 194 17.21 8.24 -1.55
N ASP A 195 16.69 9.46 -1.41
CA ASP A 195 17.51 10.68 -1.25
C ASP A 195 17.79 11.00 0.23
N ASP A 196 17.31 10.20 1.18
CA ASP A 196 17.48 10.40 2.60
C ASP A 196 18.67 9.59 3.14
N PRO A 197 19.77 10.21 3.56
CA PRO A 197 20.93 9.51 4.08
C PRO A 197 20.63 8.67 5.34
N GLU A 198 19.62 9.08 6.14
CA GLU A 198 19.21 8.37 7.35
C GLU A 198 18.37 7.12 7.04
N ALA A 199 17.82 7.03 5.82
CA ALA A 199 17.02 5.89 5.39
C ALA A 199 17.85 4.76 4.73
N LYS A 200 19.18 4.83 4.75
CA LYS A 200 20.07 3.88 4.07
C LYS A 200 19.78 2.42 4.44
N VAL A 201 19.50 2.13 5.69
CA VAL A 201 19.15 0.77 6.17
C VAL A 201 17.87 0.25 5.49
N ILE A 202 16.93 1.14 5.18
CA ILE A 202 15.70 0.80 4.45
C ILE A 202 16.03 0.58 2.97
N THR A 203 16.75 1.51 2.36
CA THR A 203 16.97 1.54 0.90
C THR A 203 17.89 0.43 0.40
N ASP A 204 18.85 0.00 1.20
CA ASP A 204 19.79 -1.09 0.83
C ASP A 204 19.05 -2.41 0.56
N LYS A 205 17.91 -2.66 1.22
CA LYS A 205 17.08 -3.86 1.00
C LYS A 205 16.36 -3.89 -0.34
N PHE A 206 16.10 -2.73 -0.96
CA PHE A 206 15.41 -2.68 -2.25
C PHE A 206 16.20 -3.39 -3.36
N ALA A 207 17.53 -3.36 -3.29
CA ALA A 207 18.39 -4.08 -4.22
C ALA A 207 18.36 -5.61 -4.04
N GLU A 208 17.84 -6.11 -2.91
CA GLU A 208 17.69 -7.55 -2.64
C GLU A 208 16.43 -8.13 -3.28
N VAL A 209 15.46 -7.27 -3.63
CA VAL A 209 14.18 -7.67 -4.23
C VAL A 209 14.39 -8.15 -5.67
N ARG A 210 13.93 -9.37 -5.97
CA ARG A 210 14.06 -10.01 -7.28
C ARG A 210 12.74 -10.43 -7.89
N ILE A 211 11.63 -10.28 -7.16
CA ILE A 211 10.31 -10.68 -7.64
C ILE A 211 9.84 -9.76 -8.77
N PRO A 212 8.98 -10.25 -9.68
CA PRO A 212 8.28 -9.41 -10.64
C PRO A 212 7.34 -8.41 -9.94
N ILE A 213 7.33 -7.16 -10.40
CA ILE A 213 6.48 -6.09 -9.86
C ILE A 213 5.73 -5.41 -11.00
N GLY A 214 4.40 -5.52 -11.03
CA GLY A 214 3.54 -4.69 -11.86
C GLY A 214 3.28 -3.36 -11.18
N ALA A 215 3.82 -2.28 -11.70
CA ALA A 215 3.71 -0.93 -11.13
C ALA A 215 2.70 -0.10 -11.93
N ALA A 216 1.43 -0.17 -11.55
CA ALA A 216 0.33 0.49 -12.24
C ALA A 216 0.02 1.86 -11.63
N VAL A 217 -0.11 2.87 -12.47
CA VAL A 217 -0.62 4.19 -12.07
C VAL A 217 -1.64 4.69 -13.09
N SER A 218 -2.67 5.37 -12.61
CA SER A 218 -3.57 6.07 -13.49
C SER A 218 -3.00 7.42 -13.89
N THR A 219 -3.16 7.79 -15.16
CA THR A 219 -2.64 9.07 -15.68
C THR A 219 -3.32 10.29 -15.06
N ASP A 220 -4.47 10.11 -14.43
CA ASP A 220 -5.18 11.12 -13.64
C ASP A 220 -4.89 11.04 -12.13
N ASP A 221 -3.95 10.19 -11.69
CA ASP A 221 -3.51 10.14 -10.31
C ASP A 221 -2.56 11.31 -10.01
N LEU A 222 -3.07 12.28 -9.26
CA LEU A 222 -2.34 13.50 -8.93
C LEU A 222 -1.21 13.27 -7.90
N TRP A 223 -1.30 12.19 -7.10
CA TRP A 223 -0.32 11.88 -6.06
C TRP A 223 0.83 11.02 -6.56
N ALA A 224 0.54 10.10 -7.48
CA ALA A 224 1.51 9.19 -8.05
C ALA A 224 1.42 9.20 -9.58
N PRO A 225 1.72 10.32 -10.25
CA PRO A 225 1.75 10.36 -11.71
C PRO A 225 2.86 9.44 -12.26
N PRO A 226 2.81 9.02 -13.54
CA PRO A 226 3.79 8.09 -14.13
C PRO A 226 5.26 8.45 -13.85
N ALA A 227 5.62 9.73 -13.95
CA ALA A 227 6.98 10.18 -13.66
C ALA A 227 7.41 9.95 -12.20
N SER A 228 6.48 10.09 -11.25
CA SER A 228 6.70 9.80 -9.83
C SER A 228 6.89 8.31 -9.58
N ARG A 229 6.08 7.45 -10.22
CA ARG A 229 6.26 6.00 -10.21
C ARG A 229 7.65 5.63 -10.74
N ASP A 230 8.00 6.11 -11.91
CA ASP A 230 9.27 5.77 -12.57
C ASP A 230 10.47 6.21 -11.72
N ALA A 231 10.39 7.37 -11.07
CA ALA A 231 11.42 7.85 -10.17
C ALA A 231 11.60 6.91 -8.96
N PHE A 232 10.49 6.44 -8.37
CA PHE A 232 10.52 5.58 -7.20
C PHE A 232 11.01 4.16 -7.52
N PHE A 233 10.43 3.54 -8.57
CA PHE A 233 10.72 2.13 -8.88
C PHE A 233 12.13 1.87 -9.41
N LYS A 234 12.91 2.89 -9.75
CA LYS A 234 14.37 2.78 -9.99
C LYS A 234 15.11 2.18 -8.79
N GLY A 235 14.59 2.34 -7.58
CA GLY A 235 15.16 1.73 -6.37
C GLY A 235 15.12 0.20 -6.36
N TYR A 236 14.20 -0.42 -7.10
CA TYR A 236 14.12 -1.87 -7.28
C TYR A 236 15.08 -2.38 -8.37
N ALA A 237 16.37 -2.13 -8.18
CA ALA A 237 17.40 -2.30 -9.21
C ALA A 237 17.54 -3.73 -9.77
N ASN A 238 17.15 -4.75 -9.02
CA ASN A 238 17.27 -6.17 -9.39
C ASN A 238 15.91 -6.88 -9.59
N ALA A 239 14.80 -6.17 -9.44
CA ALA A 239 13.46 -6.68 -9.75
C ALA A 239 13.10 -6.40 -11.22
N THR A 240 12.27 -7.25 -11.81
CA THR A 240 11.62 -6.92 -13.09
C THR A 240 10.40 -6.05 -12.79
N VAL A 241 10.42 -4.80 -13.23
CA VAL A 241 9.33 -3.84 -13.00
C VAL A 241 8.62 -3.55 -14.31
N ASP A 242 7.34 -3.94 -14.39
CA ASP A 242 6.44 -3.59 -15.48
C ASP A 242 5.74 -2.27 -15.15
N ALA A 243 6.13 -1.19 -15.82
CA ALA A 243 5.49 0.11 -15.69
C ALA A 243 4.18 0.15 -16.49
N ILE A 244 3.04 0.27 -15.80
CA ILE A 244 1.70 0.18 -16.40
C ILE A 244 0.97 1.51 -16.26
N ASP A 245 0.69 2.18 -17.37
CA ASP A 245 -0.10 3.41 -17.41
C ASP A 245 -1.56 3.08 -17.69
N LEU A 246 -2.42 3.43 -16.76
CA LEU A 246 -3.87 3.24 -16.86
C LEU A 246 -4.52 4.54 -17.34
N GLN A 247 -5.14 4.49 -18.52
CA GLN A 247 -5.87 5.61 -19.10
C GLN A 247 -7.35 5.49 -18.70
N PRO A 248 -7.94 6.43 -17.94
CA PRO A 248 -9.34 6.35 -17.55
C PRO A 248 -10.30 6.20 -18.74
N GLU A 249 -10.04 6.94 -19.84
CA GLU A 249 -10.82 6.88 -21.05
C GLU A 249 -10.77 5.50 -21.71
N GLY A 250 -9.56 4.88 -21.74
CA GLY A 250 -9.36 3.52 -22.26
C GLY A 250 -10.04 2.44 -21.43
N LEU A 251 -10.30 2.74 -20.16
CA LEU A 251 -11.09 1.89 -19.26
C LEU A 251 -12.60 2.17 -19.35
N GLY A 252 -13.02 3.21 -20.06
CA GLY A 252 -14.43 3.61 -20.12
C GLY A 252 -14.95 4.22 -18.81
N VAL A 253 -14.08 4.76 -17.98
CA VAL A 253 -14.44 5.44 -16.73
C VAL A 253 -14.06 6.92 -16.80
N LYS A 254 -14.83 7.76 -16.08
CA LYS A 254 -14.57 9.20 -16.04
C LYS A 254 -13.28 9.53 -15.29
N GLN A 255 -12.95 8.75 -14.26
CA GLN A 255 -11.83 9.00 -13.37
C GLN A 255 -11.44 7.73 -12.62
N VAL A 256 -10.13 7.53 -12.39
CA VAL A 256 -9.56 6.57 -11.45
C VAL A 256 -8.97 7.33 -10.24
N GLY A 257 -8.04 8.24 -10.48
CA GLY A 257 -7.33 8.98 -9.44
C GLY A 257 -6.64 8.05 -8.43
N HIS A 258 -6.15 8.63 -7.33
CA HIS A 258 -5.35 7.86 -6.34
C HIS A 258 -6.12 6.77 -5.60
N MET A 259 -7.42 6.93 -5.40
CA MET A 259 -8.25 6.02 -4.60
C MET A 259 -9.17 5.12 -5.43
N GLY A 260 -9.27 5.33 -6.73
CA GLY A 260 -10.24 4.64 -7.58
C GLY A 260 -9.91 3.18 -7.87
N TYR A 261 -8.65 2.77 -7.75
CA TYR A 261 -8.21 1.41 -8.05
C TYR A 261 -9.01 0.32 -7.31
N PHE A 262 -9.46 0.62 -6.10
CA PHE A 262 -10.24 -0.31 -5.25
C PHE A 262 -11.69 0.12 -5.05
N ARG A 263 -12.14 1.19 -5.72
CA ARG A 263 -13.56 1.59 -5.74
C ARG A 263 -14.31 0.85 -6.86
N PRO A 264 -15.62 0.58 -6.70
CA PRO A 264 -16.36 -0.29 -7.63
C PRO A 264 -16.31 0.17 -9.09
N GLN A 265 -16.36 1.48 -9.33
CA GLN A 265 -16.50 2.03 -10.68
C GLN A 265 -15.31 1.65 -11.58
N ALA A 266 -14.09 1.93 -11.15
CA ALA A 266 -12.89 1.56 -11.88
C ALA A 266 -12.39 0.16 -11.51
N GLY A 267 -12.55 -0.23 -10.25
CA GLY A 267 -12.06 -1.51 -9.73
C GLY A 267 -12.64 -2.71 -10.46
N ALA A 268 -13.94 -2.71 -10.78
CA ALA A 268 -14.56 -3.80 -11.52
C ALA A 268 -13.88 -4.10 -12.88
N LEU A 269 -13.26 -3.09 -13.49
CA LEU A 269 -12.52 -3.20 -14.74
C LEU A 269 -11.03 -3.52 -14.53
N LEU A 270 -10.46 -3.03 -13.42
CA LEU A 270 -9.04 -3.19 -13.11
C LEU A 270 -8.73 -4.51 -12.41
N TRP A 271 -9.61 -5.00 -11.53
CA TRP A 271 -9.34 -6.22 -10.76
C TRP A 271 -9.12 -7.48 -11.62
N PRO A 272 -9.87 -7.71 -12.72
CA PRO A 272 -9.55 -8.80 -13.64
C PRO A 272 -8.15 -8.66 -14.25
N GLN A 273 -7.71 -7.43 -14.57
CA GLN A 273 -6.39 -7.17 -15.14
C GLN A 273 -5.28 -7.43 -14.11
N MET A 274 -5.49 -7.02 -12.85
CA MET A 274 -4.55 -7.31 -11.74
C MET A 274 -4.34 -8.82 -11.57
N LEU A 275 -5.44 -9.58 -11.51
CA LEU A 275 -5.36 -11.04 -11.36
C LEU A 275 -4.78 -11.71 -12.60
N ALA A 276 -5.08 -11.21 -13.81
CA ALA A 276 -4.51 -11.73 -15.06
C ALA A 276 -2.99 -11.47 -15.14
N TRP A 277 -2.50 -10.33 -14.64
CA TRP A 277 -1.08 -10.05 -14.56
C TRP A 277 -0.40 -11.00 -13.53
N LEU A 278 -0.97 -11.18 -12.34
CA LEU A 278 -0.45 -12.10 -11.34
C LEU A 278 -0.49 -13.57 -11.82
N ALA A 279 -1.43 -13.93 -12.69
CA ALA A 279 -1.51 -15.27 -13.28
C ALA A 279 -0.30 -15.62 -14.16
N GLN A 280 0.38 -14.64 -14.75
CA GLN A 280 1.63 -14.84 -15.49
C GLN A 280 2.75 -15.36 -14.57
N TYR A 281 2.60 -15.14 -13.27
CA TYR A 281 3.52 -15.56 -12.21
C TYR A 281 2.91 -16.62 -11.30
N GLY A 282 2.05 -17.47 -11.89
CA GLY A 282 1.58 -18.71 -11.27
C GLY A 282 0.33 -18.61 -10.39
N LEU A 283 -0.32 -17.43 -10.30
CA LEU A 283 -1.63 -17.35 -9.64
C LEU A 283 -2.68 -18.04 -10.51
N VAL A 284 -3.32 -19.09 -9.99
CA VAL A 284 -4.39 -19.80 -10.68
C VAL A 284 -5.75 -19.29 -10.22
N GLN A 285 -6.62 -19.00 -11.15
CA GLN A 285 -7.99 -18.56 -10.89
C GLN A 285 -8.98 -19.62 -11.35
N ASN A 286 -10.01 -19.86 -10.56
CA ASN A 286 -11.17 -20.60 -11.05
C ASN A 286 -11.90 -19.73 -12.08
N LYS A 287 -12.33 -20.35 -13.19
CA LYS A 287 -13.20 -19.67 -14.15
C LYS A 287 -14.49 -19.29 -13.42
N ALA A 288 -14.84 -18.00 -13.49
CA ALA A 288 -16.08 -17.46 -12.94
C ALA A 288 -17.29 -17.99 -13.71
#